data_42aaebb718e3f269d395e94ee2a9ba4c
#
_entry.id   42aaebb718e3f269d395e94ee2a9ba4c
#
_cell.length_a   1.000
_cell.length_b   1.000
_cell.length_c   1.000
_cell.angle_alpha   90.00
_cell.angle_beta   90.00
_cell.angle_gamma   90.00
#
_symmetry.space_group_name_H-M   'P 1'
#
loop_
_entity.id
_entity.type
_entity.pdbx_description
1 polymer ?
#
loop_
_entity_poly.entity_id
_entity_poly.type
_entity_poly.pdbx_seq_one_letter_code
_entity_poly.pdbx_strand_id
1 'polypeptide(L)'
;NFTISNPEPVILTIVADSLFPEVCEGDVNGEFSIDIAGGNLPYSVSLDNSNGVYTIGSPTQTQFDFTNLGGGDHIVYIRDAQSCESEWNITFPPSIVINPEISIEYVCDNNTQGNTVTVTVDDSITDLTDLDYSLDGGLYQGSNIFTNVPVGLGHYIDVRHTNGCIQTT
;
A
#
# COMPACT_ATOMS: atom_id res chain seq x y z
N ASN A 1 -7.89 11.18 55.08
CA ASN A 1 -6.77 10.81 54.26
C ASN A 1 -7.27 10.42 52.87
N PHE A 2 -6.65 10.94 51.81
CA PHE A 2 -6.92 10.54 50.45
C PHE A 2 -5.57 10.19 49.76
N THR A 3 -5.62 9.28 48.81
CA THR A 3 -4.47 8.89 48.01
C THR A 3 -4.70 9.39 46.58
N ILE A 4 -3.70 10.04 46.02
CA ILE A 4 -3.67 10.37 44.60
C ILE A 4 -2.75 9.34 43.95
N SER A 5 -3.27 8.56 43.03
CA SER A 5 -2.48 7.67 42.18
C SER A 5 -2.41 8.24 40.77
N ASN A 6 -1.30 8.05 40.07
CA ASN A 6 -1.26 8.31 38.65
C ASN A 6 -2.19 7.33 37.93
N PRO A 7 -2.92 7.77 36.90
CA PRO A 7 -3.66 6.86 36.06
C PRO A 7 -2.67 5.90 35.35
N GLU A 8 -3.13 4.71 35.06
CA GLU A 8 -2.35 3.77 34.23
C GLU A 8 -2.15 4.38 32.82
N PRO A 9 -0.95 4.28 32.23
CA PRO A 9 -0.73 4.78 30.89
C PRO A 9 -1.58 4.00 29.89
N VAL A 10 -2.01 4.70 28.84
CA VAL A 10 -2.65 4.06 27.68
C VAL A 10 -1.59 3.24 26.93
N ILE A 11 -1.87 2.00 26.63
CA ILE A 11 -1.02 1.07 25.88
C ILE A 11 -1.81 0.59 24.69
N LEU A 12 -1.19 0.64 23.48
CA LEU A 12 -1.73 0.09 22.25
C LEU A 12 -0.98 -1.20 21.90
N THR A 13 -1.73 -2.20 21.45
CA THR A 13 -1.20 -3.42 20.84
C THR A 13 -1.87 -3.64 19.49
N ILE A 14 -1.12 -4.05 18.48
CA ILE A 14 -1.71 -4.52 17.22
C ILE A 14 -2.32 -5.89 17.48
N VAL A 15 -3.55 -6.08 17.06
CA VAL A 15 -4.22 -7.39 17.16
C VAL A 15 -3.48 -8.38 16.26
N ALA A 16 -3.17 -9.55 16.79
CA ALA A 16 -2.44 -10.57 16.04
C ALA A 16 -3.16 -10.90 14.71
N ASP A 17 -2.39 -11.05 13.64
CA ASP A 17 -2.86 -11.39 12.30
C ASP A 17 -3.87 -10.38 11.70
N SER A 18 -3.88 -9.13 12.16
CA SER A 18 -4.76 -8.09 11.62
C SER A 18 -4.02 -7.04 10.76
N LEU A 19 -2.71 -7.10 10.68
CA LEU A 19 -1.89 -6.13 9.92
C LEU A 19 -1.75 -6.60 8.47
N PHE A 20 -2.54 -6.01 7.58
CA PHE A 20 -2.50 -6.25 6.13
C PHE A 20 -2.14 -4.95 5.41
N PRO A 21 -0.87 -4.75 5.02
CA PRO A 21 -0.48 -3.55 4.30
C PRO A 21 -1.03 -3.55 2.88
N GLU A 22 -1.17 -2.36 2.29
CA GLU A 22 -1.39 -2.22 0.85
C GLU A 22 -0.24 -2.88 0.09
N VAL A 23 -0.56 -3.70 -0.90
CA VAL A 23 0.46 -4.38 -1.72
C VAL A 23 0.83 -3.57 -2.95
N CYS A 24 -0.16 -3.09 -3.69
CA CYS A 24 0.01 -2.30 -4.90
C CYS A 24 -0.33 -0.84 -4.64
N GLU A 25 0.54 0.08 -5.05
CA GLU A 25 0.29 1.51 -4.88
C GLU A 25 -1.05 1.92 -5.51
N GLY A 26 -1.89 2.59 -4.74
CA GLY A 26 -3.18 3.10 -5.17
C GLY A 26 -4.37 2.17 -4.96
N ASP A 27 -4.17 0.93 -4.52
CA ASP A 27 -5.27 0.03 -4.18
C ASP A 27 -6.02 0.48 -2.92
N VAL A 28 -5.35 1.19 -2.03
CA VAL A 28 -5.88 1.72 -0.77
C VAL A 28 -6.66 0.65 0.00
N ASN A 29 -6.09 -0.55 0.07
CA ASN A 29 -6.71 -1.73 0.67
C ASN A 29 -6.02 -2.21 1.96
N GLY A 30 -5.06 -1.42 2.47
CA GLY A 30 -4.41 -1.71 3.74
C GLY A 30 -5.38 -1.66 4.91
N GLU A 31 -5.15 -2.49 5.92
CA GLU A 31 -5.96 -2.53 7.13
C GLU A 31 -5.15 -3.02 8.34
N PHE A 32 -5.58 -2.61 9.52
CA PHE A 32 -5.11 -3.16 10.79
C PHE A 32 -6.13 -2.94 11.90
N SER A 33 -6.03 -3.75 12.95
CA SER A 33 -6.81 -3.58 14.19
C SER A 33 -5.87 -3.38 15.37
N ILE A 34 -6.34 -2.56 16.31
CA ILE A 34 -5.63 -2.30 17.56
C ILE A 34 -6.48 -2.72 18.75
N ASP A 35 -5.82 -3.08 19.84
CA ASP A 35 -6.43 -3.20 21.16
C ASP A 35 -5.77 -2.22 22.13
N ILE A 36 -6.59 -1.52 22.91
CA ILE A 36 -6.17 -0.45 23.81
C ILE A 36 -6.39 -0.91 25.26
N ALA A 37 -5.36 -0.75 26.08
CA ALA A 37 -5.41 -1.03 27.51
C ALA A 37 -4.91 0.16 28.33
N GLY A 38 -5.23 0.19 29.62
CA GLY A 38 -4.90 1.30 30.51
C GLY A 38 -5.77 2.52 30.29
N GLY A 39 -5.46 3.65 30.92
CA GLY A 39 -6.30 4.85 30.87
C GLY A 39 -7.72 4.65 31.36
N ASN A 40 -8.65 5.48 30.90
CA ASN A 40 -10.06 5.47 31.28
C ASN A 40 -10.97 5.38 30.05
N LEU A 41 -11.86 4.41 30.02
CA LEU A 41 -12.92 4.27 29.02
C LEU A 41 -13.97 5.39 29.11
N PRO A 42 -14.63 5.79 28.00
CA PRO A 42 -14.38 5.32 26.63
C PRO A 42 -13.13 5.92 25.99
N TYR A 43 -12.54 5.19 25.05
CA TYR A 43 -11.48 5.71 24.22
C TYR A 43 -12.04 6.41 22.98
N SER A 44 -11.27 7.36 22.47
CA SER A 44 -11.50 8.01 21.19
C SER A 44 -10.22 7.92 20.35
N VAL A 45 -10.33 7.53 19.10
CA VAL A 45 -9.19 7.32 18.20
C VAL A 45 -9.29 8.17 16.94
N SER A 46 -8.15 8.61 16.44
CA SER A 46 -8.01 9.27 15.15
C SER A 46 -6.78 8.72 14.44
N LEU A 47 -6.86 8.54 13.12
CA LEU A 47 -5.74 8.10 12.30
C LEU A 47 -5.19 9.29 11.52
N ASP A 48 -3.86 9.41 11.51
CA ASP A 48 -3.06 10.39 10.75
C ASP A 48 -3.43 11.87 10.96
N ASN A 49 -4.28 12.17 11.95
CA ASN A 49 -4.70 13.54 12.22
C ASN A 49 -4.98 13.78 13.70
N SER A 50 -4.02 14.41 14.39
CA SER A 50 -4.16 14.74 15.82
C SER A 50 -5.25 15.81 16.10
N ASN A 51 -5.59 16.64 15.11
CA ASN A 51 -6.61 17.67 15.19
C ASN A 51 -7.91 17.28 14.46
N GLY A 52 -8.00 16.04 13.98
CA GLY A 52 -9.14 15.52 13.23
C GLY A 52 -10.33 15.17 14.09
N VAL A 53 -11.30 14.55 13.42
CA VAL A 53 -12.48 13.99 14.09
C VAL A 53 -12.07 12.64 14.70
N TYR A 54 -12.20 12.55 16.02
CA TYR A 54 -11.98 11.31 16.73
C TYR A 54 -13.22 10.41 16.66
N THR A 55 -13.03 9.16 16.34
CA THR A 55 -14.07 8.14 16.49
C THR A 55 -14.16 7.73 17.97
N ILE A 56 -15.32 7.98 18.58
CA ILE A 56 -15.56 7.68 19.99
C ILE A 56 -16.07 6.23 20.08
N GLY A 57 -15.35 5.41 20.84
CA GLY A 57 -15.76 4.05 21.14
C GLY A 57 -16.98 3.96 22.07
N SER A 58 -17.61 2.80 22.09
CA SER A 58 -18.60 2.49 23.11
C SER A 58 -17.96 2.45 24.51
N PRO A 59 -18.76 2.53 25.61
CA PRO A 59 -18.22 2.58 26.97
C PRO A 59 -17.32 1.42 27.39
N THR A 60 -17.31 0.33 26.65
CA THR A 60 -16.51 -0.88 26.94
C THR A 60 -15.61 -1.29 25.77
N GLN A 61 -15.56 -0.49 24.71
CA GLN A 61 -14.79 -0.82 23.51
C GLN A 61 -13.31 -0.57 23.73
N THR A 62 -12.50 -1.60 23.50
CA THR A 62 -11.04 -1.52 23.53
C THR A 62 -10.43 -1.73 22.15
N GLN A 63 -11.12 -2.41 21.24
CA GLN A 63 -10.65 -2.71 19.91
C GLN A 63 -11.19 -1.73 18.86
N PHE A 64 -10.31 -1.28 17.95
CA PHE A 64 -10.64 -0.41 16.83
C PHE A 64 -10.00 -0.93 15.55
N ASP A 65 -10.76 -0.87 14.46
CA ASP A 65 -10.34 -1.33 13.14
C ASP A 65 -10.14 -0.12 12.22
N PHE A 66 -9.05 -0.16 11.46
CA PHE A 66 -8.71 0.83 10.44
C PHE A 66 -8.61 0.13 9.11
N THR A 67 -9.28 0.65 8.09
CA THR A 67 -9.38 0.06 6.75
C THR A 67 -9.22 1.14 5.69
N ASN A 68 -9.01 0.73 4.44
CA ASN A 68 -8.81 1.61 3.29
C ASN A 68 -7.57 2.49 3.46
N LEU A 69 -6.46 1.87 3.82
CA LEU A 69 -5.19 2.53 4.07
C LEU A 69 -4.26 2.35 2.89
N GLY A 70 -3.51 3.40 2.58
CA GLY A 70 -2.38 3.34 1.66
C GLY A 70 -1.15 2.72 2.31
N GLY A 71 -0.09 2.56 1.53
CA GLY A 71 1.21 2.14 2.07
C GLY A 71 1.91 3.26 2.85
N GLY A 72 2.90 2.89 3.66
CA GLY A 72 3.72 3.82 4.44
C GLY A 72 3.35 3.90 5.91
N ASP A 73 3.78 4.98 6.56
CA ASP A 73 3.61 5.16 7.99
C ASP A 73 2.24 5.75 8.33
N HIS A 74 1.58 5.22 9.34
CA HIS A 74 0.36 5.72 9.92
C HIS A 74 0.55 6.06 11.40
N ILE A 75 -0.14 7.09 11.89
CA ILE A 75 -0.11 7.48 13.30
C ILE A 75 -1.50 7.34 13.89
N VAL A 76 -1.62 6.50 14.91
CA VAL A 76 -2.85 6.39 15.70
C VAL A 76 -2.77 7.34 16.89
N TYR A 77 -3.70 8.27 16.97
CA TYR A 77 -3.90 9.15 18.12
C TYR A 77 -5.03 8.62 18.98
N ILE A 78 -4.80 8.52 20.28
CA ILE A 78 -5.75 7.98 21.25
C ILE A 78 -6.00 9.02 22.32
N ARG A 79 -7.26 9.21 22.68
CA ARG A 79 -7.70 9.97 23.86
C ARG A 79 -8.53 9.09 24.76
N ASP A 80 -8.26 9.13 26.05
CA ASP A 80 -9.11 8.50 27.05
C ASP A 80 -10.25 9.45 27.52
N ALA A 81 -11.15 8.97 28.37
CA ALA A 81 -12.26 9.76 28.90
C ALA A 81 -11.84 10.99 29.72
N GLN A 82 -10.58 11.06 30.16
CA GLN A 82 -10.02 12.19 30.88
C GLN A 82 -9.18 13.10 29.99
N SER A 83 -9.23 12.89 28.67
CA SER A 83 -8.47 13.63 27.67
C SER A 83 -6.94 13.45 27.79
N CYS A 84 -6.48 12.34 28.37
CA CYS A 84 -5.08 11.94 28.26
C CYS A 84 -4.83 11.45 26.83
N GLU A 85 -3.80 12.02 26.21
CA GLU A 85 -3.45 11.73 24.80
C GLU A 85 -2.24 10.81 24.72
N SER A 86 -2.26 9.93 23.73
CA SER A 86 -1.13 9.06 23.34
C SER A 86 -1.09 8.92 21.83
N GLU A 87 0.10 8.74 21.26
CA GLU A 87 0.29 8.50 19.84
C GLU A 87 1.17 7.28 19.61
N TRP A 88 0.89 6.55 18.52
CA TRP A 88 1.57 5.32 18.14
C TRP A 88 1.79 5.27 16.64
N ASN A 89 3.03 4.99 16.23
CA ASN A 89 3.38 4.81 14.83
C ASN A 89 3.15 3.35 14.42
N ILE A 90 2.44 3.16 13.32
CA ILE A 90 2.23 1.89 12.64
C ILE A 90 2.92 2.01 11.28
N THR A 91 3.94 1.20 11.05
CA THR A 91 4.70 1.22 9.79
C THR A 91 4.23 0.09 8.89
N PHE A 92 3.68 0.43 7.73
CA PHE A 92 3.50 -0.50 6.63
C PHE A 92 4.76 -0.55 5.76
N PRO A 93 5.10 -1.70 5.18
CA PRO A 93 6.09 -1.73 4.12
C PRO A 93 5.62 -0.86 2.95
N PRO A 94 6.54 -0.28 2.16
CA PRO A 94 6.15 0.49 0.99
C PRO A 94 5.39 -0.39 0.00
N SER A 95 4.38 0.18 -0.64
CA SER A 95 3.61 -0.47 -1.70
C SER A 95 4.47 -0.64 -2.95
N ILE A 96 4.13 -1.65 -3.76
CA ILE A 96 4.79 -1.90 -5.03
C ILE A 96 4.34 -0.85 -6.04
N VAL A 97 5.30 -0.15 -6.63
CA VAL A 97 5.09 0.87 -7.66
C VAL A 97 5.62 0.35 -8.98
N ILE A 98 4.77 0.29 -10.01
CA ILE A 98 5.16 -0.11 -11.36
C ILE A 98 4.93 1.08 -12.28
N ASN A 99 6.01 1.75 -12.71
CA ASN A 99 5.97 2.87 -13.66
C ASN A 99 6.69 2.47 -14.95
N PRO A 100 6.02 1.77 -15.89
CA PRO A 100 6.64 1.30 -17.11
C PRO A 100 6.81 2.44 -18.13
N GLU A 101 7.99 2.51 -18.72
CA GLU A 101 8.30 3.36 -19.86
C GLU A 101 8.55 2.50 -21.10
N ILE A 102 8.07 2.96 -22.27
CA ILE A 102 8.17 2.27 -23.54
C ILE A 102 9.22 2.94 -24.42
N SER A 103 10.14 2.14 -24.94
CA SER A 103 11.07 2.53 -26.00
C SER A 103 10.83 1.68 -27.24
N ILE A 104 10.77 2.31 -28.43
CA ILE A 104 10.51 1.63 -29.69
C ILE A 104 11.68 1.84 -30.64
N GLU A 105 12.25 0.74 -31.09
CA GLU A 105 13.21 0.73 -32.20
C GLU A 105 12.48 0.34 -33.48
N TYR A 106 12.42 1.29 -34.43
CA TYR A 106 11.73 1.13 -35.71
C TYR A 106 12.64 0.46 -36.73
N VAL A 107 12.11 -0.57 -37.38
CA VAL A 107 12.79 -1.19 -38.53
C VAL A 107 12.33 -0.48 -39.80
N CYS A 108 13.26 0.24 -40.43
CA CYS A 108 13.01 1.02 -41.67
C CYS A 108 13.21 0.22 -42.93
N ASP A 109 13.22 -1.11 -42.88
CA ASP A 109 13.44 -1.97 -44.05
C ASP A 109 12.11 -2.46 -44.62
N ASN A 110 12.02 -2.50 -45.97
CA ASN A 110 10.84 -3.06 -46.67
C ASN A 110 10.67 -4.60 -46.45
N ASN A 111 11.41 -5.18 -45.55
CA ASN A 111 11.37 -6.57 -45.21
C ASN A 111 10.58 -6.73 -43.89
N THR A 112 9.66 -7.61 -43.88
CA THR A 112 8.63 -7.99 -42.89
C THR A 112 9.06 -8.23 -41.44
N GLN A 113 10.17 -7.69 -40.98
CA GLN A 113 10.57 -7.70 -39.58
C GLN A 113 9.88 -6.53 -38.85
N GLY A 114 9.11 -6.85 -37.86
CA GLY A 114 8.43 -5.85 -37.04
C GLY A 114 9.38 -5.10 -36.12
N ASN A 115 8.87 -4.03 -35.52
CA ASN A 115 9.61 -3.20 -34.57
C ASN A 115 10.00 -3.96 -33.29
N THR A 116 11.03 -3.47 -32.60
CA THR A 116 11.36 -3.94 -31.27
C THR A 116 10.82 -2.96 -30.25
N VAL A 117 10.08 -3.45 -29.28
CA VAL A 117 9.57 -2.68 -28.14
C VAL A 117 10.28 -3.15 -26.88
N THR A 118 10.87 -2.22 -26.15
CA THR A 118 11.52 -2.47 -24.87
C THR A 118 10.78 -1.73 -23.76
N VAL A 119 10.48 -2.44 -22.70
CA VAL A 119 9.87 -1.86 -21.49
C VAL A 119 10.97 -1.64 -20.46
N THR A 120 11.00 -0.45 -19.87
CA THR A 120 11.84 -0.15 -18.70
C THR A 120 10.95 0.20 -17.52
N VAL A 121 11.31 -0.29 -16.35
CA VAL A 121 10.62 0.04 -15.08
C VAL A 121 11.68 0.62 -14.16
N ASP A 122 11.33 1.68 -13.42
CA ASP A 122 12.20 2.24 -12.39
C ASP A 122 12.38 1.21 -11.27
N ASP A 123 13.62 0.80 -11.01
CA ASP A 123 13.99 -0.21 -10.01
C ASP A 123 14.24 0.38 -8.61
N SER A 124 14.05 1.67 -8.43
CA SER A 124 14.29 2.34 -7.14
C SER A 124 13.38 1.83 -6.01
N ILE A 125 12.25 1.23 -6.35
CA ILE A 125 11.20 0.80 -5.41
C ILE A 125 10.80 -0.67 -5.61
N THR A 126 11.00 -1.23 -6.81
CA THR A 126 10.52 -2.57 -7.20
C THR A 126 11.67 -3.46 -7.65
N ASP A 127 11.73 -4.70 -7.15
CA ASP A 127 12.67 -5.70 -7.64
C ASP A 127 12.26 -6.15 -9.04
N LEU A 128 13.08 -5.85 -10.05
CA LEU A 128 12.80 -6.15 -11.46
C LEU A 128 12.81 -7.66 -11.75
N THR A 129 13.40 -8.49 -10.89
CA THR A 129 13.41 -9.94 -11.07
C THR A 129 12.05 -10.57 -10.88
N ASP A 130 11.14 -9.86 -10.23
CA ASP A 130 9.77 -10.30 -9.93
C ASP A 130 8.73 -9.80 -10.94
N LEU A 131 9.17 -9.26 -12.09
CA LEU A 131 8.31 -8.74 -13.14
C LEU A 131 8.17 -9.69 -14.33
N ASP A 132 6.93 -9.81 -14.79
CA ASP A 132 6.55 -10.44 -16.05
C ASP A 132 5.86 -9.43 -16.97
N TYR A 133 5.98 -9.62 -18.28
CA TYR A 133 5.51 -8.70 -19.30
C TYR A 133 4.62 -9.41 -20.30
N SER A 134 3.51 -8.79 -20.72
CA SER A 134 2.61 -9.28 -21.75
C SER A 134 2.31 -8.18 -22.77
N LEU A 135 2.38 -8.49 -24.06
CA LEU A 135 1.97 -7.61 -25.15
C LEU A 135 0.58 -8.00 -25.63
N ASP A 136 -0.33 -7.03 -25.75
CA ASP A 136 -1.70 -7.17 -26.30
C ASP A 136 -2.50 -8.32 -25.66
N GLY A 137 -2.32 -8.56 -24.36
CA GLY A 137 -2.99 -9.65 -23.63
C GLY A 137 -2.50 -11.05 -23.98
N GLY A 138 -1.31 -11.17 -24.56
CA GLY A 138 -0.65 -12.44 -24.84
C GLY A 138 -0.15 -13.16 -23.58
N LEU A 139 0.68 -14.17 -23.76
CA LEU A 139 1.30 -14.87 -22.64
C LEU A 139 2.33 -13.96 -21.94
N TYR A 140 2.36 -14.03 -20.63
CA TYR A 140 3.38 -13.35 -19.83
C TYR A 140 4.75 -14.02 -20.03
N GLN A 141 5.79 -13.20 -20.12
CA GLN A 141 7.19 -13.59 -20.26
C GLN A 141 8.07 -12.77 -19.33
N GLY A 142 9.18 -13.35 -18.86
CA GLY A 142 10.15 -12.64 -18.02
C GLY A 142 11.04 -11.65 -18.80
N SER A 143 11.00 -11.68 -20.16
CA SER A 143 11.73 -10.72 -20.98
C SER A 143 10.92 -9.43 -21.17
N ASN A 144 11.55 -8.29 -20.94
CA ASN A 144 10.99 -6.96 -21.16
C ASN A 144 11.11 -6.47 -22.62
N ILE A 145 11.55 -7.35 -23.55
CA ILE A 145 11.76 -7.04 -24.97
C ILE A 145 10.79 -7.85 -25.81
N PHE A 146 10.05 -7.15 -26.67
CA PHE A 146 9.16 -7.72 -27.67
C PHE A 146 9.69 -7.41 -29.05
N THR A 147 9.96 -8.46 -29.85
CA THR A 147 10.43 -8.35 -31.23
C THR A 147 9.30 -8.64 -32.21
N ASN A 148 9.46 -8.18 -33.46
CA ASN A 148 8.46 -8.36 -34.52
C ASN A 148 7.08 -7.77 -34.20
N VAL A 149 7.04 -6.70 -33.42
CA VAL A 149 5.77 -6.00 -33.13
C VAL A 149 5.31 -5.31 -34.42
N PRO A 150 4.12 -5.61 -34.93
CA PRO A 150 3.64 -5.03 -36.19
C PRO A 150 3.36 -3.54 -36.01
N VAL A 151 3.35 -2.81 -37.15
CA VAL A 151 2.88 -1.43 -37.15
C VAL A 151 1.36 -1.44 -36.95
N GLY A 152 0.88 -0.66 -35.97
CA GLY A 152 -0.55 -0.57 -35.66
C GLY A 152 -0.83 0.45 -34.57
N LEU A 153 -2.12 0.65 -34.30
CA LEU A 153 -2.60 1.45 -33.18
C LEU A 153 -3.19 0.52 -32.13
N GLY A 154 -3.07 0.92 -30.87
CA GLY A 154 -3.71 0.24 -29.75
C GLY A 154 -2.92 -0.94 -29.17
N HIS A 155 -1.62 -1.02 -29.47
CA HIS A 155 -0.74 -1.92 -28.70
C HIS A 155 -0.66 -1.45 -27.25
N TYR A 156 -0.67 -2.39 -26.32
CA TYR A 156 -0.47 -2.15 -24.89
C TYR A 156 0.40 -3.24 -24.29
N ILE A 157 1.05 -2.91 -23.21
CA ILE A 157 1.83 -3.87 -22.44
C ILE A 157 1.35 -3.87 -21.01
N ASP A 158 1.07 -5.06 -20.51
CA ASP A 158 0.85 -5.31 -19.10
C ASP A 158 2.18 -5.71 -18.46
N VAL A 159 2.57 -4.99 -17.42
CA VAL A 159 3.67 -5.33 -16.54
C VAL A 159 3.09 -5.83 -15.23
N ARG A 160 3.42 -7.07 -14.86
CA ARG A 160 2.89 -7.73 -13.69
C ARG A 160 4.00 -8.10 -12.71
N HIS A 161 3.83 -7.74 -11.44
CA HIS A 161 4.66 -8.22 -10.35
C HIS A 161 4.12 -9.56 -9.80
N THR A 162 5.00 -10.43 -9.27
CA THR A 162 4.62 -11.73 -8.70
C THR A 162 3.60 -11.64 -7.57
N ASN A 163 3.55 -10.52 -6.85
CA ASN A 163 2.55 -10.23 -5.83
C ASN A 163 1.15 -9.88 -6.38
N GLY A 164 0.99 -9.84 -7.70
CA GLY A 164 -0.30 -9.61 -8.35
C GLY A 164 -0.54 -8.19 -8.85
N CYS A 165 0.33 -7.23 -8.56
CA CYS A 165 0.23 -5.86 -9.09
C CYS A 165 0.38 -5.86 -10.61
N ILE A 166 -0.50 -5.17 -11.32
CA ILE A 166 -0.46 -5.03 -12.78
C ILE A 166 -0.60 -3.57 -13.16
N GLN A 167 0.30 -3.11 -14.05
CA GLN A 167 0.21 -1.80 -14.67
C GLN A 167 0.21 -1.94 -16.18
N THR A 168 -0.76 -1.31 -16.83
CA THR A 168 -0.91 -1.28 -18.30
C THR A 168 -0.42 0.05 -18.85
N THR A 169 0.28 0.01 -19.98
CA THR A 169 0.83 1.19 -20.66
C THR A 169 -0.08 1.66 -21.78
#